data_b76312e42c585fd908ac535b69ec45eb
#
_entry.id   b76312e42c585fd908ac535b69ec45eb
#
_cell.length_a   1.000
_cell.length_b   1.000
_cell.length_c   1.000
_cell.angle_alpha   90.00
_cell.angle_beta   90.00
_cell.angle_gamma   90.00
#
_symmetry.space_group_name_H-M   'P 1'
#
loop_
_entity.id
_entity.type
_entity.pdbx_description
1 polymer ?
#
loop_
_entity_poly.entity_id
_entity_poly.type
_entity_poly.pdbx_seq_one_letter_code
_entity_poly.pdbx_strand_id
1 'polypeptide(L)'
;NKTGNKLISKPDSNDSLNFYLILNKTFNYVESKLGIYPINNMVLSKFNQDKDPVYGLNNIPELLNPFDNTFIQEFSVLKLVISSYLNNLYPIHKRKNYWQLKGIEVFLLIDYIEKYYPELNLIGKFSKLSIIKNREYSKFKFNDQYRIFDNIITSRNISQPIDSPIDSLTMINHKVINPYKSGLALKMADDFIGDQNVLKSIYEFSIDNKLISSDKTFIDVFYKNNGEKIAWFINYLKYDNIIDFSVKKIESIQNNHKFLIKNNSGISLPLKITLKDLNNKSETKWINQFKNDTIINVNSKNKIIINPDKYFSEY
;
A
#
# COMPACT_ATOMS: atom_id res chain seq x y z
N ASN A 1 26.45 5.35 -16.13
CA ASN A 1 27.77 5.38 -15.46
C ASN A 1 28.12 6.77 -14.88
N LYS A 2 27.37 7.30 -13.94
CA LYS A 2 27.73 8.55 -13.26
C LYS A 2 27.66 8.49 -11.73
N THR A 3 27.42 7.34 -11.13
CA THR A 3 27.50 7.18 -9.68
C THR A 3 28.22 5.89 -9.37
N GLY A 4 29.36 6.00 -8.68
CA GLY A 4 30.24 4.89 -8.33
C GLY A 4 29.71 3.94 -7.26
N ASN A 5 28.42 3.66 -7.26
CA ASN A 5 27.79 2.71 -6.33
C ASN A 5 28.13 1.29 -6.72
N LYS A 6 29.02 0.66 -5.96
CA LYS A 6 29.44 -0.71 -6.18
C LYS A 6 28.51 -1.67 -5.47
N LEU A 7 27.70 -2.38 -6.23
CA LEU A 7 26.87 -3.48 -5.73
C LEU A 7 27.77 -4.70 -5.48
N ILE A 8 27.82 -5.17 -4.24
CA ILE A 8 28.52 -6.40 -3.89
C ILE A 8 27.47 -7.45 -3.58
N SER A 9 27.18 -8.31 -4.55
CA SER A 9 26.45 -9.56 -4.33
C SER A 9 27.36 -10.73 -4.72
N LYS A 10 27.31 -11.84 -3.99
CA LYS A 10 27.82 -13.13 -4.44
C LYS A 10 26.62 -14.01 -4.81
N PRO A 11 26.23 -14.09 -6.09
CA PRO A 11 25.31 -15.12 -6.55
C PRO A 11 26.08 -16.42 -6.77
N ASP A 12 25.42 -17.55 -6.54
CA ASP A 12 25.91 -18.85 -7.01
C ASP A 12 25.96 -18.83 -8.55
N SER A 13 26.98 -19.41 -9.13
CA SER A 13 27.57 -19.12 -10.45
C SER A 13 26.73 -19.34 -11.72
N ASN A 14 25.49 -19.81 -11.66
CA ASN A 14 24.67 -20.08 -12.85
C ASN A 14 23.50 -19.10 -13.11
N ASP A 15 23.18 -18.21 -12.18
CA ASP A 15 22.06 -17.24 -12.32
C ASP A 15 22.52 -15.77 -12.26
N SER A 16 23.80 -15.52 -12.44
CA SER A 16 24.39 -14.20 -12.20
C SER A 16 23.82 -13.08 -13.09
N LEU A 17 23.54 -13.37 -14.34
CA LEU A 17 23.00 -12.38 -15.29
C LEU A 17 21.56 -12.01 -14.97
N ASN A 18 20.72 -13.00 -14.67
CA ASN A 18 19.31 -12.79 -14.34
C ASN A 18 19.16 -12.01 -13.02
N PHE A 19 19.96 -12.38 -12.02
CA PHE A 19 20.00 -11.65 -10.74
C PHE A 19 20.45 -10.20 -10.92
N TYR A 20 21.45 -9.95 -11.79
CA TYR A 20 21.92 -8.60 -12.10
C TYR A 20 20.83 -7.74 -12.77
N LEU A 21 20.05 -8.31 -13.68
CA LEU A 21 18.93 -7.63 -14.34
C LEU A 21 17.84 -7.28 -13.32
N ILE A 22 17.47 -8.21 -12.46
CA ILE A 22 16.50 -8.00 -11.37
C ILE A 22 16.97 -6.88 -10.46
N LEU A 23 18.21 -6.91 -10.06
CA LEU A 23 18.80 -5.93 -9.17
C LEU A 23 18.79 -4.52 -9.78
N ASN A 24 19.21 -4.39 -11.04
CA ASN A 24 19.16 -3.12 -11.74
C ASN A 24 17.73 -2.58 -11.88
N LYS A 25 16.78 -3.44 -12.24
CA LYS A 25 15.38 -3.06 -12.37
C LYS A 25 14.81 -2.52 -11.06
N THR A 26 15.02 -3.26 -9.96
CA THR A 26 14.50 -2.90 -8.64
C THR A 26 15.20 -1.67 -8.07
N PHE A 27 16.51 -1.56 -8.24
CA PHE A 27 17.29 -0.41 -7.81
C PHE A 27 16.87 0.86 -8.55
N ASN A 28 16.81 0.81 -9.88
CA ASN A 28 16.37 1.96 -10.70
C ASN A 28 14.95 2.41 -10.35
N TYR A 29 14.05 1.47 -10.08
CA TYR A 29 12.72 1.82 -9.62
C TYR A 29 12.77 2.59 -8.30
N VAL A 30 13.45 2.06 -7.28
CA VAL A 30 13.52 2.69 -5.95
C VAL A 30 14.25 4.05 -6.03
N GLU A 31 15.34 4.14 -6.79
CA GLU A 31 16.06 5.39 -7.03
C GLU A 31 15.17 6.44 -7.71
N SER A 32 14.33 6.03 -8.64
CA SER A 32 13.36 6.93 -9.29
C SER A 32 12.30 7.51 -8.35
N LYS A 33 12.05 6.83 -7.21
CA LYS A 33 11.03 7.21 -6.22
C LYS A 33 11.62 7.94 -5.01
N LEU A 34 12.78 7.49 -4.54
CA LEU A 34 13.40 7.97 -3.30
C LEU A 34 14.68 8.82 -3.55
N GLY A 35 15.11 8.95 -4.80
CA GLY A 35 16.35 9.65 -5.14
C GLY A 35 17.59 8.77 -5.01
N ILE A 36 18.76 9.39 -5.12
CA ILE A 36 20.06 8.70 -5.14
C ILE A 36 20.31 8.01 -3.80
N TYR A 37 20.76 6.75 -3.86
CA TYR A 37 21.10 6.00 -2.66
C TYR A 37 22.20 6.69 -1.85
N PRO A 38 22.00 6.90 -0.54
CA PRO A 38 22.84 7.81 0.25
C PRO A 38 24.22 7.25 0.60
N ILE A 39 24.45 5.95 0.38
CA ILE A 39 25.69 5.25 0.75
C ILE A 39 26.29 4.60 -0.50
N ASN A 40 27.61 4.58 -0.60
CA ASN A 40 28.32 4.06 -1.77
C ASN A 40 28.16 2.55 -2.00
N ASN A 41 27.84 1.78 -0.95
CA ASN A 41 27.73 0.33 -1.03
C ASN A 41 26.41 -0.15 -0.42
N MET A 42 25.69 -1.00 -1.16
CA MET A 42 24.52 -1.75 -0.64
C MET A 42 24.91 -3.23 -0.55
N VAL A 43 24.71 -3.82 0.63
CA VAL A 43 24.96 -5.23 0.86
C VAL A 43 23.63 -5.97 0.87
N LEU A 44 23.44 -6.88 -0.08
CA LEU A 44 22.28 -7.78 -0.15
C LEU A 44 22.76 -9.19 0.24
N SER A 45 22.18 -9.76 1.28
CA SER A 45 22.51 -11.12 1.71
C SER A 45 21.30 -12.05 1.57
N LYS A 46 21.57 -13.32 1.21
CA LYS A 46 20.56 -14.39 1.18
C LYS A 46 19.85 -14.53 2.53
N PHE A 47 20.60 -14.40 3.63
CA PHE A 47 20.03 -14.44 4.98
C PHE A 47 18.93 -13.38 5.21
N ASN A 48 19.09 -12.19 4.65
CA ASN A 48 18.06 -11.15 4.75
C ASN A 48 16.85 -11.46 3.87
N GLN A 49 17.04 -12.14 2.72
CA GLN A 49 15.93 -12.62 1.87
C GLN A 49 15.09 -13.68 2.60
N ASP A 50 15.75 -14.61 3.30
CA ASP A 50 15.07 -15.70 3.99
C ASP A 50 14.30 -15.25 5.23
N LYS A 51 14.63 -14.09 5.82
CA LYS A 51 13.95 -13.55 6.99
C LYS A 51 12.53 -13.02 6.72
N ASP A 52 12.26 -12.61 5.49
CA ASP A 52 10.98 -12.00 5.11
C ASP A 52 10.51 -12.56 3.75
N PRO A 53 10.18 -13.85 3.71
CA PRO A 53 9.77 -14.52 2.49
C PRO A 53 8.43 -14.00 1.96
N VAL A 54 8.25 -14.05 0.65
CA VAL A 54 6.95 -13.79 0.02
C VAL A 54 5.98 -14.90 0.46
N TYR A 55 4.97 -14.57 1.27
CA TYR A 55 3.99 -15.52 1.84
C TYR A 55 4.57 -16.74 2.58
N GLY A 56 5.81 -16.71 3.03
CA GLY A 56 6.46 -17.90 3.58
C GLY A 56 6.73 -19.02 2.57
N LEU A 57 6.73 -18.71 1.28
CA LEU A 57 6.79 -19.70 0.19
C LEU A 57 8.18 -20.28 -0.07
N ASN A 58 9.22 -19.81 0.59
CA ASN A 58 10.59 -20.27 0.36
C ASN A 58 10.81 -21.78 0.61
N ASN A 59 9.91 -22.40 1.38
CA ASN A 59 9.98 -23.81 1.75
C ASN A 59 8.95 -24.70 1.01
N ILE A 60 8.22 -24.13 0.05
CA ILE A 60 7.22 -24.87 -0.73
C ILE A 60 7.86 -25.37 -2.01
N PRO A 61 7.66 -26.65 -2.37
CA PRO A 61 8.13 -27.18 -3.65
C PRO A 61 7.65 -26.31 -4.82
N GLU A 62 8.51 -26.12 -5.82
CA GLU A 62 8.25 -25.24 -6.98
C GLU A 62 6.91 -25.55 -7.68
N LEU A 63 6.54 -26.82 -7.76
CA LEU A 63 5.26 -27.25 -8.34
C LEU A 63 4.05 -26.65 -7.60
N LEU A 64 4.14 -26.51 -6.29
CA LEU A 64 3.08 -25.98 -5.42
C LEU A 64 3.19 -24.47 -5.21
N ASN A 65 4.23 -23.83 -5.75
CA ASN A 65 4.41 -22.41 -5.63
C ASN A 65 3.45 -21.69 -6.60
N PRO A 66 2.62 -20.76 -6.12
CA PRO A 66 1.67 -20.02 -6.95
C PRO A 66 2.34 -19.05 -7.94
N PHE A 67 3.59 -18.65 -7.67
CA PHE A 67 4.33 -17.66 -8.45
C PHE A 67 5.58 -18.26 -9.07
N ASP A 68 6.03 -17.65 -10.16
CA ASP A 68 7.29 -18.00 -10.81
C ASP A 68 8.48 -17.61 -9.92
N ASN A 69 9.54 -18.42 -9.93
CA ASN A 69 10.74 -18.18 -9.13
C ASN A 69 11.38 -16.80 -9.42
N THR A 70 11.34 -16.36 -10.67
CA THR A 70 11.85 -15.03 -11.07
C THR A 70 11.07 -13.91 -10.37
N PHE A 71 9.74 -14.01 -10.31
CA PHE A 71 8.91 -13.03 -9.60
C PHE A 71 9.22 -13.02 -8.10
N ILE A 72 9.32 -14.20 -7.48
CA ILE A 72 9.63 -14.33 -6.04
C ILE A 72 10.97 -13.69 -5.73
N GLN A 73 12.00 -13.98 -6.55
CA GLN A 73 13.32 -13.41 -6.41
C GLN A 73 13.31 -11.89 -6.60
N GLU A 74 12.62 -11.40 -7.64
CA GLU A 74 12.49 -9.97 -7.92
C GLU A 74 11.79 -9.23 -6.76
N PHE A 75 10.67 -9.75 -6.28
CA PHE A 75 9.93 -9.14 -5.19
C PHE A 75 10.72 -9.14 -3.86
N SER A 76 11.46 -10.21 -3.59
CA SER A 76 12.35 -10.30 -2.42
C SER A 76 13.49 -9.30 -2.50
N VAL A 77 14.13 -9.17 -3.67
CA VAL A 77 15.19 -8.16 -3.89
C VAL A 77 14.62 -6.75 -3.76
N LEU A 78 13.45 -6.49 -4.33
CA LEU A 78 12.78 -5.19 -4.21
C LEU A 78 12.57 -4.80 -2.74
N LYS A 79 12.03 -5.70 -1.91
CA LYS A 79 11.84 -5.46 -0.47
C LYS A 79 13.16 -5.09 0.21
N LEU A 80 14.24 -5.83 -0.08
CA LEU A 80 15.56 -5.54 0.47
C LEU A 80 16.10 -4.18 0.04
N VAL A 81 15.97 -3.83 -1.24
CA VAL A 81 16.41 -2.55 -1.78
C VAL A 81 15.64 -1.42 -1.12
N ILE A 82 14.30 -1.48 -1.07
CA ILE A 82 13.48 -0.47 -0.40
C ILE A 82 13.87 -0.34 1.07
N SER A 83 13.94 -1.46 1.80
CA SER A 83 14.28 -1.45 3.23
C SER A 83 15.67 -0.87 3.47
N SER A 84 16.66 -1.16 2.61
CA SER A 84 18.00 -0.58 2.68
C SER A 84 17.99 0.93 2.46
N TYR A 85 17.23 1.40 1.45
CA TYR A 85 17.05 2.85 1.22
C TYR A 85 16.46 3.53 2.44
N LEU A 86 15.32 3.03 2.93
CA LEU A 86 14.58 3.65 4.03
C LEU A 86 15.40 3.69 5.32
N ASN A 87 16.11 2.62 5.63
CA ASN A 87 16.95 2.56 6.83
C ASN A 87 18.15 3.53 6.82
N ASN A 88 18.61 3.92 5.64
CA ASN A 88 19.77 4.80 5.46
C ASN A 88 19.40 6.25 5.13
N LEU A 89 18.23 6.48 4.50
CA LEU A 89 17.74 7.83 4.20
C LEU A 89 17.07 8.49 5.41
N TYR A 90 16.37 7.70 6.22
CA TYR A 90 15.51 8.22 7.28
C TYR A 90 16.11 7.97 8.67
N PRO A 91 16.77 8.95 9.26
CA PRO A 91 17.26 8.88 10.64
C PRO A 91 16.10 9.09 11.65
N ILE A 92 15.00 8.39 11.46
CA ILE A 92 13.86 8.48 12.37
C ILE A 92 14.05 7.60 13.60
N HIS A 93 13.39 7.99 14.68
CA HIS A 93 13.36 7.20 15.90
C HIS A 93 12.53 5.92 15.65
N LYS A 94 13.19 4.82 15.27
CA LYS A 94 12.56 3.56 14.82
C LYS A 94 11.56 2.98 15.83
N ARG A 95 11.71 3.27 17.12
CA ARG A 95 10.82 2.81 18.18
C ARG A 95 9.45 3.51 18.14
N LYS A 96 9.44 4.83 17.88
CA LYS A 96 8.22 5.66 17.87
C LYS A 96 7.57 5.73 16.49
N ASN A 97 8.38 5.75 15.44
CA ASN A 97 7.94 6.08 14.07
C ASN A 97 8.12 4.89 13.10
N TYR A 98 8.11 3.66 13.63
CA TYR A 98 8.30 2.43 12.87
C TYR A 98 7.32 2.32 11.69
N TRP A 99 6.06 2.71 11.90
CA TRP A 99 5.03 2.67 10.89
C TRP A 99 5.39 3.48 9.63
N GLN A 100 6.14 4.58 9.79
CA GLN A 100 6.53 5.41 8.65
C GLN A 100 7.43 4.61 7.69
N LEU A 101 8.46 3.94 8.22
CA LEU A 101 9.35 3.12 7.40
C LEU A 101 8.58 1.98 6.72
N LYS A 102 7.77 1.26 7.48
CA LYS A 102 7.06 0.09 6.97
C LYS A 102 5.88 0.46 6.08
N GLY A 103 5.20 1.56 6.37
CA GLY A 103 4.15 2.09 5.51
C GLY A 103 4.69 2.53 4.16
N ILE A 104 5.80 3.27 4.14
CA ILE A 104 6.47 3.67 2.89
C ILE A 104 6.96 2.45 2.11
N GLU A 105 7.51 1.44 2.80
CA GLU A 105 7.92 0.17 2.17
C GLU A 105 6.73 -0.47 1.47
N VAL A 106 5.61 -0.69 2.16
CA VAL A 106 4.41 -1.32 1.58
C VAL A 106 3.79 -0.45 0.47
N PHE A 107 3.74 0.86 0.65
CA PHE A 107 3.27 1.79 -0.38
C PHE A 107 4.07 1.63 -1.70
N LEU A 108 5.40 1.56 -1.62
CA LEU A 108 6.26 1.36 -2.79
C LEU A 108 6.11 -0.04 -3.39
N LEU A 109 5.87 -1.07 -2.58
CA LEU A 109 5.57 -2.42 -3.07
C LEU A 109 4.25 -2.45 -3.84
N ILE A 110 3.21 -1.76 -3.34
CA ILE A 110 1.92 -1.62 -4.03
C ILE A 110 2.12 -0.93 -5.38
N ASP A 111 2.79 0.22 -5.40
CA ASP A 111 3.07 0.98 -6.64
C ASP A 111 3.88 0.14 -7.66
N TYR A 112 4.88 -0.63 -7.18
CA TYR A 112 5.66 -1.50 -8.04
C TYR A 112 4.81 -2.57 -8.73
N ILE A 113 3.98 -3.25 -7.98
CA ILE A 113 3.10 -4.30 -8.50
C ILE A 113 2.07 -3.72 -9.48
N GLU A 114 1.45 -2.58 -9.15
CA GLU A 114 0.52 -1.90 -10.06
C GLU A 114 1.20 -1.51 -11.39
N LYS A 115 2.46 -1.08 -11.34
CA LYS A 115 3.21 -0.65 -12.52
C LYS A 115 3.69 -1.81 -13.39
N TYR A 116 4.25 -2.86 -12.79
CA TYR A 116 4.96 -3.90 -13.54
C TYR A 116 4.19 -5.22 -13.63
N TYR A 117 3.24 -5.44 -12.72
CA TYR A 117 2.47 -6.68 -12.60
C TYR A 117 0.97 -6.43 -12.36
N PRO A 118 0.29 -5.54 -13.14
CA PRO A 118 -1.10 -5.13 -12.87
C PRO A 118 -2.09 -6.30 -12.95
N GLU A 119 -1.75 -7.34 -13.71
CA GLU A 119 -2.59 -8.53 -13.87
C GLU A 119 -2.23 -9.68 -12.95
N LEU A 120 -1.22 -9.50 -12.07
CA LEU A 120 -0.82 -10.56 -11.16
C LEU A 120 -1.94 -10.85 -10.15
N ASN A 121 -2.36 -12.10 -10.13
CA ASN A 121 -3.41 -12.57 -9.24
C ASN A 121 -2.83 -12.96 -7.87
N LEU A 122 -3.64 -12.82 -6.80
CA LEU A 122 -3.26 -13.14 -5.42
C LEU A 122 -2.81 -14.61 -5.26
N ILE A 123 -3.45 -15.52 -5.98
CA ILE A 123 -3.13 -16.96 -5.96
C ILE A 123 -2.31 -17.39 -7.20
N GLY A 124 -1.72 -16.42 -7.90
CA GLY A 124 -0.82 -16.65 -9.03
C GLY A 124 -1.39 -17.58 -10.10
N LYS A 125 -0.59 -18.56 -10.55
CA LYS A 125 -0.98 -19.52 -11.60
C LYS A 125 -2.22 -20.35 -11.27
N PHE A 126 -2.54 -20.54 -10.00
CA PHE A 126 -3.71 -21.31 -9.59
C PHE A 126 -5.04 -20.64 -9.93
N SER A 127 -5.06 -19.32 -10.12
CA SER A 127 -6.28 -18.60 -10.55
C SER A 127 -6.83 -19.08 -11.88
N LYS A 128 -5.98 -19.70 -12.72
CA LYS A 128 -6.33 -20.20 -14.06
C LYS A 128 -6.88 -21.62 -14.05
N LEU A 129 -6.81 -22.35 -12.93
CA LEU A 129 -7.34 -23.71 -12.82
C LEU A 129 -8.86 -23.71 -12.98
N SER A 130 -9.41 -24.66 -13.73
CA SER A 130 -10.84 -24.72 -14.08
C SER A 130 -11.76 -24.74 -12.86
N ILE A 131 -11.37 -25.40 -11.78
CA ILE A 131 -12.13 -25.47 -10.52
C ILE A 131 -12.15 -24.13 -9.77
N ILE A 132 -11.12 -23.29 -9.98
CA ILE A 132 -10.87 -22.04 -9.25
C ILE A 132 -11.34 -20.83 -10.06
N LYS A 133 -11.17 -20.85 -11.38
CA LYS A 133 -11.36 -19.73 -12.30
C LYS A 133 -12.65 -18.94 -12.12
N ASN A 134 -13.75 -19.62 -11.74
CA ASN A 134 -15.06 -19.00 -11.59
C ASN A 134 -15.39 -18.57 -10.14
N ARG A 135 -14.46 -18.74 -9.21
CA ARG A 135 -14.63 -18.34 -7.81
C ARG A 135 -14.19 -16.89 -7.59
N GLU A 136 -14.81 -16.20 -6.64
CA GLU A 136 -14.48 -14.78 -6.36
C GLU A 136 -13.01 -14.56 -5.99
N TYR A 137 -12.44 -15.44 -5.19
CA TYR A 137 -11.03 -15.34 -4.79
C TYR A 137 -10.04 -15.45 -5.96
N SER A 138 -10.45 -16.03 -7.10
CA SER A 138 -9.65 -16.03 -8.33
C SER A 138 -9.53 -14.66 -8.99
N LYS A 139 -10.36 -13.71 -8.60
CA LYS A 139 -10.38 -12.35 -9.16
C LYS A 139 -9.48 -11.39 -8.38
N PHE A 140 -9.09 -11.76 -7.16
CA PHE A 140 -8.24 -10.90 -6.34
C PHE A 140 -6.87 -10.68 -6.98
N LYS A 141 -6.45 -9.43 -7.04
CA LYS A 141 -5.11 -9.04 -7.47
C LYS A 141 -4.10 -9.24 -6.34
N PHE A 142 -2.83 -9.29 -6.67
CA PHE A 142 -1.76 -9.51 -5.69
C PHE A 142 -1.80 -8.48 -4.54
N ASN A 143 -2.06 -7.22 -4.84
CA ASN A 143 -2.13 -6.16 -3.83
C ASN A 143 -3.35 -6.26 -2.90
N ASP A 144 -4.40 -7.03 -3.26
CA ASP A 144 -5.55 -7.25 -2.38
C ASP A 144 -5.18 -7.95 -1.07
N GLN A 145 -4.00 -8.61 -1.00
CA GLN A 145 -3.49 -9.22 0.22
C GLN A 145 -3.44 -8.24 1.38
N TYR A 146 -2.97 -7.02 1.15
CA TYR A 146 -2.81 -6.03 2.21
C TYR A 146 -4.15 -5.71 2.88
N ARG A 147 -5.18 -5.50 2.10
CA ARG A 147 -6.54 -5.26 2.57
C ARG A 147 -7.18 -6.50 3.21
N ILE A 148 -7.02 -7.67 2.59
CA ILE A 148 -7.61 -8.91 3.10
C ILE A 148 -7.06 -9.25 4.49
N PHE A 149 -5.76 -9.14 4.70
CA PHE A 149 -5.17 -9.40 6.01
C PHE A 149 -5.59 -8.35 7.04
N ASP A 150 -5.66 -7.06 6.67
CA ASP A 150 -6.18 -6.02 7.56
C ASP A 150 -7.64 -6.33 7.97
N ASN A 151 -8.49 -6.70 7.04
CA ASN A 151 -9.89 -7.08 7.30
C ASN A 151 -10.00 -8.22 8.31
N ILE A 152 -9.25 -9.30 8.10
CA ILE A 152 -9.29 -10.49 8.98
C ILE A 152 -8.91 -10.12 10.42
N ILE A 153 -7.95 -9.25 10.60
CA ILE A 153 -7.44 -8.89 11.93
C ILE A 153 -8.34 -7.85 12.60
N THR A 154 -8.78 -6.85 11.83
CA THR A 154 -9.67 -5.81 12.35
C THR A 154 -11.03 -6.39 12.76
N SER A 155 -11.57 -7.35 12.00
CA SER A 155 -12.82 -8.05 12.34
C SER A 155 -12.75 -8.86 13.63
N ARG A 156 -11.55 -9.20 14.07
CA ARG A 156 -11.32 -9.91 15.33
C ARG A 156 -11.06 -8.98 16.52
N ASN A 157 -11.14 -7.66 16.31
CA ASN A 157 -10.84 -6.63 17.32
C ASN A 157 -9.44 -6.75 17.95
N ILE A 158 -8.44 -7.18 17.16
CA ILE A 158 -7.05 -7.29 17.61
C ILE A 158 -6.12 -6.34 16.87
N SER A 159 -6.68 -5.46 16.03
CA SER A 159 -5.97 -4.35 15.41
C SER A 159 -5.53 -3.33 16.46
N GLN A 160 -4.39 -2.70 16.22
CA GLN A 160 -3.88 -1.62 17.07
C GLN A 160 -3.68 -0.35 16.22
N PRO A 161 -3.70 0.86 16.85
CA PRO A 161 -3.42 2.10 16.14
C PRO A 161 -2.08 2.04 15.39
N ILE A 162 -2.04 2.64 14.20
CA ILE A 162 -0.85 2.61 13.35
C ILE A 162 0.33 3.33 14.03
N ASP A 163 0.08 4.45 14.71
CA ASP A 163 1.11 5.27 15.35
C ASP A 163 1.56 4.74 16.73
N SER A 164 1.09 3.56 17.12
CA SER A 164 1.54 2.91 18.37
C SER A 164 3.05 2.65 18.35
N PRO A 165 3.76 2.91 19.47
CA PRO A 165 5.17 2.56 19.60
C PRO A 165 5.39 1.06 19.40
N ILE A 166 6.51 0.68 18.76
CA ILE A 166 6.83 -0.71 18.45
C ILE A 166 6.74 -1.66 19.65
N ASP A 167 7.10 -1.18 20.83
CA ASP A 167 7.11 -1.98 22.05
C ASP A 167 5.72 -2.30 22.60
N SER A 168 4.71 -1.53 22.19
CA SER A 168 3.31 -1.77 22.57
C SER A 168 2.56 -2.63 21.58
N LEU A 169 3.16 -2.91 20.40
CA LEU A 169 2.54 -3.71 19.37
C LEU A 169 2.65 -5.20 19.66
N THR A 170 1.54 -5.92 19.46
CA THR A 170 1.61 -7.38 19.34
C THR A 170 2.43 -7.77 18.12
N MET A 171 2.97 -8.99 18.12
CA MET A 171 3.81 -9.47 17.01
C MET A 171 3.09 -9.39 15.67
N ILE A 172 1.79 -9.70 15.62
CA ILE A 172 1.01 -9.64 14.36
C ILE A 172 0.80 -8.21 13.90
N ASN A 173 0.50 -7.28 14.81
CA ASN A 173 0.38 -5.87 14.47
C ASN A 173 1.73 -5.32 14.01
N HIS A 174 2.81 -5.61 14.73
CA HIS A 174 4.14 -5.15 14.36
C HIS A 174 4.59 -5.64 12.96
N LYS A 175 4.44 -6.95 12.68
CA LYS A 175 5.01 -7.54 11.47
C LYS A 175 4.11 -7.45 10.23
N VAL A 176 2.80 -7.37 10.42
CA VAL A 176 1.83 -7.51 9.32
C VAL A 176 0.89 -6.32 9.27
N ILE A 177 0.09 -6.11 10.33
CA ILE A 177 -1.07 -5.23 10.22
C ILE A 177 -0.68 -3.76 10.12
N ASN A 178 0.17 -3.25 11.03
CA ASN A 178 0.57 -1.84 10.98
C ASN A 178 1.31 -1.48 9.68
N PRO A 179 2.27 -2.30 9.16
CA PRO A 179 2.82 -2.11 7.82
C PRO A 179 1.75 -2.04 6.73
N TYR A 180 0.78 -2.96 6.74
CA TYR A 180 -0.25 -3.04 5.69
C TYR A 180 -1.23 -1.87 5.77
N LYS A 181 -1.78 -1.58 6.95
CA LYS A 181 -2.67 -0.43 7.17
C LYS A 181 -2.00 0.88 6.79
N SER A 182 -0.76 1.10 7.22
CA SER A 182 -0.04 2.34 6.90
C SER A 182 0.27 2.47 5.41
N GLY A 183 0.66 1.39 4.74
CA GLY A 183 0.88 1.38 3.29
C GLY A 183 -0.38 1.65 2.49
N LEU A 184 -1.51 1.02 2.86
CA LEU A 184 -2.82 1.28 2.25
C LEU A 184 -3.29 2.72 2.49
N ALA A 185 -3.09 3.26 3.70
CA ALA A 185 -3.45 4.63 4.02
C ALA A 185 -2.63 5.64 3.18
N LEU A 186 -1.33 5.40 3.01
CA LEU A 186 -0.48 6.21 2.11
C LEU A 186 -0.94 6.11 0.66
N LYS A 187 -1.28 4.90 0.19
CA LYS A 187 -1.80 4.70 -1.17
C LYS A 187 -3.12 5.44 -1.38
N MET A 188 -4.03 5.34 -0.41
CA MET A 188 -5.29 6.09 -0.44
C MET A 188 -5.06 7.60 -0.44
N ALA A 189 -4.13 8.09 0.37
CA ALA A 189 -3.80 9.50 0.40
C ALA A 189 -3.23 9.97 -0.94
N ASP A 190 -2.33 9.20 -1.57
CA ASP A 190 -1.76 9.52 -2.87
C ASP A 190 -2.84 9.58 -3.97
N ASP A 191 -3.74 8.60 -3.99
CA ASP A 191 -4.86 8.56 -4.94
C ASP A 191 -5.89 9.66 -4.69
N PHE A 192 -6.13 10.04 -3.43
CA PHE A 192 -7.09 11.10 -3.06
C PHE A 192 -6.55 12.50 -3.38
N ILE A 193 -5.28 12.76 -3.07
CA ILE A 193 -4.67 14.08 -3.26
C ILE A 193 -4.24 14.25 -4.72
N GLY A 194 -3.76 13.18 -5.34
CA GLY A 194 -3.21 13.17 -6.70
C GLY A 194 -1.78 13.71 -6.79
N ASP A 195 -1.25 13.81 -8.03
CA ASP A 195 0.03 14.44 -8.38
C ASP A 195 1.25 13.87 -7.67
N GLN A 196 1.20 12.62 -7.23
CA GLN A 196 2.29 11.96 -6.49
C GLN A 196 2.75 12.74 -5.24
N ASN A 197 1.83 13.40 -4.57
CA ASN A 197 2.14 14.26 -3.42
C ASN A 197 2.70 13.48 -2.22
N VAL A 198 2.32 12.20 -2.06
CA VAL A 198 2.92 11.32 -1.05
C VAL A 198 4.40 11.12 -1.35
N LEU A 199 4.77 10.77 -2.60
CA LEU A 199 6.17 10.60 -3.00
C LEU A 199 6.99 11.90 -2.86
N LYS A 200 6.42 13.03 -3.25
CA LYS A 200 7.08 14.35 -3.07
C LYS A 200 7.36 14.63 -1.60
N SER A 201 6.41 14.35 -0.72
CA SER A 201 6.57 14.56 0.72
C SER A 201 7.58 13.58 1.33
N ILE A 202 7.61 12.33 0.87
CA ILE A 202 8.62 11.34 1.25
C ILE A 202 10.02 11.81 0.84
N TYR A 203 10.16 12.27 -0.40
CA TYR A 203 11.43 12.77 -0.92
C TYR A 203 11.91 14.03 -0.17
N GLU A 204 11.02 15.01 0.03
CA GLU A 204 11.33 16.23 0.79
C GLU A 204 11.76 15.90 2.22
N PHE A 205 11.06 15.01 2.89
CA PHE A 205 11.41 14.53 4.21
C PHE A 205 12.81 13.89 4.25
N SER A 206 13.18 13.12 3.22
CA SER A 206 14.49 12.49 3.13
C SER A 206 15.64 13.49 2.99
N ILE A 207 15.41 14.60 2.33
CA ILE A 207 16.43 15.66 2.12
C ILE A 207 16.59 16.50 3.39
N ASP A 208 15.49 16.92 4.01
CA ASP A 208 15.51 17.76 5.22
C ASP A 208 16.21 17.08 6.40
N ASN A 209 16.04 15.76 6.54
CA ASN A 209 16.66 14.99 7.63
C ASN A 209 18.17 14.73 7.46
N LYS A 210 18.76 15.08 6.33
CA LYS A 210 20.23 15.11 6.22
C LYS A 210 20.87 16.17 7.14
N LEU A 211 20.07 17.09 7.64
CA LEU A 211 20.45 18.07 8.67
C LEU A 211 20.03 17.49 10.05
N ILE A 212 20.93 16.81 10.70
CA ILE A 212 20.89 15.92 11.88
C ILE A 212 20.16 16.48 13.15
N SER A 213 19.38 17.54 13.08
CA SER A 213 18.88 18.24 14.28
C SER A 213 17.38 18.58 14.32
N SER A 214 16.54 18.06 13.43
CA SER A 214 15.12 18.42 13.48
C SER A 214 14.27 17.28 14.06
N ASP A 215 13.49 17.58 15.11
CA ASP A 215 12.42 16.70 15.64
C ASP A 215 11.25 16.55 14.62
N LYS A 216 11.43 17.02 13.39
CA LYS A 216 10.46 17.03 12.32
C LYS A 216 10.17 15.61 11.85
N THR A 217 8.90 15.28 11.76
CA THR A 217 8.42 13.98 11.30
C THR A 217 7.98 14.02 9.83
N PHE A 218 7.83 12.85 9.21
CA PHE A 218 7.20 12.75 7.89
C PHE A 218 5.80 13.41 7.86
N ILE A 219 5.03 13.28 8.94
CA ILE A 219 3.70 13.88 9.05
C ILE A 219 3.76 15.41 8.95
N ASP A 220 4.77 16.04 9.56
CA ASP A 220 4.90 17.50 9.51
C ASP A 220 5.15 17.98 8.07
N VAL A 221 6.00 17.28 7.33
CA VAL A 221 6.24 17.57 5.91
C VAL A 221 5.00 17.31 5.07
N PHE A 222 4.35 16.19 5.32
CA PHE A 222 3.16 15.78 4.58
C PHE A 222 2.01 16.76 4.80
N TYR A 223 1.81 17.22 6.05
CA TYR A 223 0.81 18.24 6.36
C TYR A 223 1.17 19.61 5.77
N LYS A 224 2.42 20.04 5.87
CA LYS A 224 2.90 21.28 5.24
C LYS A 224 2.58 21.32 3.75
N ASN A 225 2.75 20.19 3.05
CA ASN A 225 2.56 20.11 1.61
C ASN A 225 1.09 20.01 1.18
N ASN A 226 0.22 19.47 2.02
CA ASN A 226 -1.15 19.10 1.63
C ASN A 226 -2.25 19.74 2.50
N GLY A 227 -1.90 20.33 3.63
CA GLY A 227 -2.83 21.03 4.53
C GLY A 227 -3.99 20.14 5.00
N GLU A 228 -5.17 20.74 5.09
CA GLU A 228 -6.39 20.08 5.57
C GLU A 228 -6.83 18.85 4.75
N LYS A 229 -6.33 18.70 3.53
CA LYS A 229 -6.65 17.53 2.70
C LYS A 229 -6.23 16.21 3.35
N ILE A 230 -5.23 16.25 4.22
CA ILE A 230 -4.73 15.05 4.93
C ILE A 230 -5.10 15.00 6.41
N ALA A 231 -5.95 15.90 6.91
CA ALA A 231 -6.36 15.88 8.32
C ALA A 231 -6.97 14.53 8.73
N TRP A 232 -7.70 13.88 7.83
CA TRP A 232 -8.24 12.54 8.03
C TRP A 232 -7.14 11.50 8.26
N PHE A 233 -6.02 11.61 7.55
CA PHE A 233 -4.91 10.66 7.64
C PHE A 233 -4.30 10.65 9.05
N ILE A 234 -4.09 11.83 9.65
CA ILE A 234 -3.58 11.96 11.01
C ILE A 234 -4.52 11.31 12.03
N ASN A 235 -5.82 11.49 11.85
CA ASN A 235 -6.83 10.86 12.71
C ASN A 235 -6.86 9.33 12.50
N TYR A 236 -6.73 8.87 11.26
CA TYR A 236 -6.70 7.45 10.92
C TYR A 236 -5.50 6.71 11.51
N LEU A 237 -4.33 7.35 11.65
CA LEU A 237 -3.17 6.74 12.29
C LEU A 237 -3.44 6.28 13.74
N LYS A 238 -4.34 6.98 14.44
CA LYS A 238 -4.74 6.72 15.83
C LYS A 238 -5.95 5.80 15.95
N TYR A 239 -6.51 5.40 14.82
CA TYR A 239 -7.78 4.66 14.77
C TYR A 239 -7.53 3.16 14.64
N ASP A 240 -8.19 2.37 15.47
CA ASP A 240 -8.04 0.91 15.54
C ASP A 240 -9.34 0.13 15.29
N ASN A 241 -10.47 0.84 15.16
CA ASN A 241 -11.76 0.21 14.91
C ASN A 241 -12.03 -0.02 13.42
N ILE A 242 -13.17 -0.64 13.13
CA ILE A 242 -13.65 -0.95 11.79
C ILE A 242 -14.07 0.33 11.07
N ILE A 243 -13.67 0.49 9.83
CA ILE A 243 -14.20 1.49 8.92
C ILE A 243 -15.51 0.94 8.34
N ASP A 244 -16.60 1.65 8.56
CA ASP A 244 -17.93 1.24 8.12
C ASP A 244 -18.64 2.38 7.36
N PHE A 245 -19.00 2.09 6.13
CA PHE A 245 -19.81 2.95 5.28
C PHE A 245 -21.05 2.21 4.81
N SER A 246 -22.20 2.86 4.85
CA SER A 246 -23.42 2.34 4.23
C SER A 246 -23.97 3.31 3.19
N VAL A 247 -24.53 2.76 2.11
CA VAL A 247 -25.10 3.53 1.00
C VAL A 247 -26.60 3.21 0.87
N LYS A 248 -27.42 4.27 0.89
CA LYS A 248 -28.87 4.14 0.70
C LYS A 248 -29.33 5.09 -0.42
N LYS A 249 -30.03 4.56 -1.40
CA LYS A 249 -30.76 5.39 -2.37
C LYS A 249 -31.97 6.02 -1.70
N ILE A 250 -32.07 7.33 -1.67
CA ILE A 250 -33.16 8.07 -0.99
C ILE A 250 -34.16 8.67 -1.96
N GLU A 251 -33.76 9.00 -3.19
CA GLU A 251 -34.60 9.63 -4.17
C GLU A 251 -34.21 9.23 -5.59
N SER A 252 -35.17 9.19 -6.50
CA SER A 252 -34.96 8.93 -7.92
C SER A 252 -36.05 9.61 -8.73
N ILE A 253 -35.71 10.74 -9.35
CA ILE A 253 -36.60 11.51 -10.21
C ILE A 253 -35.99 11.55 -11.62
N GLN A 254 -36.66 10.93 -12.57
CA GLN A 254 -36.13 10.79 -13.95
C GLN A 254 -34.71 10.22 -13.96
N ASN A 255 -33.73 11.04 -14.39
CA ASN A 255 -32.31 10.67 -14.47
C ASN A 255 -31.49 11.09 -13.25
N ASN A 256 -32.11 11.78 -12.28
CA ASN A 256 -31.43 12.26 -11.10
C ASN A 256 -31.66 11.27 -9.95
N HIS A 257 -30.55 10.73 -9.44
CA HIS A 257 -30.55 9.79 -8.32
C HIS A 257 -29.82 10.43 -7.14
N LYS A 258 -30.42 10.34 -5.97
CA LYS A 258 -29.88 10.89 -4.73
C LYS A 258 -29.56 9.74 -3.78
N PHE A 259 -28.35 9.71 -3.29
CA PHE A 259 -27.88 8.68 -2.39
C PHE A 259 -27.40 9.30 -1.09
N LEU A 260 -27.80 8.70 0.02
CA LEU A 260 -27.27 8.98 1.34
C LEU A 260 -26.12 8.00 1.59
N ILE A 261 -24.96 8.53 1.91
CA ILE A 261 -23.80 7.76 2.35
C ILE A 261 -23.58 8.06 3.82
N LYS A 262 -23.66 7.04 4.64
CA LYS A 262 -23.41 7.15 6.08
C LYS A 262 -22.01 6.67 6.39
N ASN A 263 -21.32 7.44 7.21
CA ASN A 263 -20.04 7.04 7.79
C ASN A 263 -20.29 6.66 9.26
N ASN A 264 -20.28 5.36 9.52
CA ASN A 264 -20.49 4.82 10.87
C ASN A 264 -19.17 4.68 11.65
N SER A 265 -18.04 5.02 11.04
CA SER A 265 -16.70 4.82 11.63
C SER A 265 -16.40 5.77 12.79
N GLY A 266 -17.10 6.91 12.91
CA GLY A 266 -16.85 7.90 13.97
C GLY A 266 -15.67 8.85 13.73
N ILE A 267 -14.87 8.64 12.69
CA ILE A 267 -13.81 9.54 12.25
C ILE A 267 -14.09 10.10 10.86
N SER A 268 -13.51 11.25 10.55
CA SER A 268 -13.65 11.85 9.21
C SER A 268 -12.74 11.12 8.22
N LEU A 269 -13.31 10.65 7.11
CA LEU A 269 -12.60 9.93 6.06
C LEU A 269 -13.08 10.38 4.68
N PRO A 270 -12.20 10.47 3.67
CA PRO A 270 -12.60 10.55 2.28
C PRO A 270 -13.06 9.17 1.80
N LEU A 271 -13.94 9.15 0.82
CA LEU A 271 -14.44 7.89 0.25
C LEU A 271 -14.35 7.92 -1.27
N LYS A 272 -13.68 6.94 -1.84
CA LYS A 272 -13.71 6.69 -3.28
C LYS A 272 -14.87 5.76 -3.61
N ILE A 273 -15.68 6.17 -4.55
CA ILE A 273 -16.83 5.38 -5.02
C ILE A 273 -16.70 5.07 -6.51
N THR A 274 -17.15 3.91 -6.90
CA THR A 274 -17.30 3.52 -8.29
C THR A 274 -18.78 3.49 -8.66
N LEU A 275 -19.15 4.31 -9.61
CA LEU A 275 -20.48 4.34 -10.19
C LEU A 275 -20.48 3.43 -11.42
N LYS A 276 -21.37 2.44 -11.45
CA LYS A 276 -21.55 1.56 -12.63
C LYS A 276 -22.94 1.75 -13.20
N ASP A 277 -23.02 1.93 -14.51
CA ASP A 277 -24.28 1.91 -15.23
C ASP A 277 -24.65 0.50 -15.72
N LEU A 278 -25.84 0.35 -16.31
CA LEU A 278 -26.33 -0.93 -16.85
C LEU A 278 -25.48 -1.49 -18.01
N ASN A 279 -24.68 -0.65 -18.67
CA ASN A 279 -23.76 -1.03 -19.76
C ASN A 279 -22.36 -1.37 -19.23
N ASN A 280 -22.20 -1.54 -17.89
CA ASN A 280 -20.94 -1.77 -17.21
C ASN A 280 -19.90 -0.63 -17.39
N LYS A 281 -20.32 0.55 -17.88
CA LYS A 281 -19.46 1.73 -17.88
C LYS A 281 -19.27 2.17 -16.44
N SER A 282 -18.04 2.31 -16.01
CA SER A 282 -17.70 2.70 -14.65
C SER A 282 -17.04 4.09 -14.63
N GLU A 283 -17.41 4.88 -13.65
CA GLU A 283 -16.82 6.18 -13.31
C GLU A 283 -16.45 6.16 -11.84
N THR A 284 -15.24 6.61 -11.50
CA THR A 284 -14.82 6.74 -10.11
C THR A 284 -14.87 8.19 -9.67
N LYS A 285 -15.35 8.41 -8.44
CA LYS A 285 -15.42 9.74 -7.83
C LYS A 285 -14.90 9.69 -6.40
N TRP A 286 -14.21 10.75 -5.99
CA TRP A 286 -13.88 10.97 -4.60
C TRP A 286 -14.95 11.84 -3.93
N ILE A 287 -15.37 11.41 -2.75
CA ILE A 287 -16.13 12.20 -1.79
C ILE A 287 -15.11 12.73 -0.80
N ASN A 288 -15.12 14.05 -0.58
CA ASN A 288 -14.25 14.68 0.41
C ASN A 288 -14.48 14.07 1.80
N GLN A 289 -13.51 14.25 2.67
CA GLN A 289 -13.60 13.75 4.05
C GLN A 289 -14.87 14.21 4.76
N PHE A 290 -15.60 13.29 5.37
CA PHE A 290 -16.82 13.53 6.13
C PHE A 290 -16.89 12.58 7.32
N LYS A 291 -17.49 13.06 8.43
CA LYS A 291 -17.55 12.31 9.68
C LYS A 291 -18.87 11.56 9.87
N ASN A 292 -19.97 12.15 9.42
CA ASN A 292 -21.32 11.62 9.64
C ASN A 292 -21.91 11.15 8.29
N ASP A 293 -22.99 11.80 7.88
CA ASP A 293 -23.69 11.48 6.65
C ASP A 293 -23.36 12.50 5.55
N THR A 294 -23.33 12.06 4.31
CA THR A 294 -23.23 12.94 3.16
C THR A 294 -24.23 12.51 2.08
N ILE A 295 -24.60 13.45 1.24
CA ILE A 295 -25.53 13.20 0.14
C ILE A 295 -24.82 13.46 -1.17
N ILE A 296 -24.93 12.49 -2.09
CA ILE A 296 -24.45 12.64 -3.46
C ILE A 296 -25.59 12.61 -4.45
N ASN A 297 -25.49 13.48 -5.46
CA ASN A 297 -26.40 13.50 -6.59
C ASN A 297 -25.68 12.89 -7.80
N VAL A 298 -26.34 11.96 -8.47
CA VAL A 298 -25.82 11.31 -9.66
C VAL A 298 -26.83 11.43 -10.78
N ASN A 299 -26.43 12.05 -11.87
CA ASN A 299 -27.26 12.15 -13.07
C ASN A 299 -26.91 11.02 -14.01
N SER A 300 -27.84 10.10 -14.21
CA SER A 300 -27.69 8.99 -15.15
C SER A 300 -29.02 8.48 -15.63
N LYS A 301 -29.14 8.17 -16.92
CA LYS A 301 -30.29 7.53 -17.51
C LYS A 301 -30.44 6.06 -17.08
N ASN A 302 -29.39 5.46 -16.55
CA ASN A 302 -29.32 4.05 -16.23
C ASN A 302 -29.35 3.82 -14.71
N LYS A 303 -29.68 2.59 -14.31
CA LYS A 303 -29.57 2.16 -12.91
C LYS A 303 -28.11 2.29 -12.49
N ILE A 304 -27.87 2.95 -11.35
CA ILE A 304 -26.54 3.13 -10.80
C ILE A 304 -26.33 2.17 -9.64
N ILE A 305 -25.17 1.53 -9.64
CA ILE A 305 -24.64 0.77 -8.51
C ILE A 305 -23.47 1.56 -7.96
N ILE A 306 -23.53 1.90 -6.67
CA ILE A 306 -22.42 2.55 -5.97
C ILE A 306 -21.69 1.46 -5.19
N ASN A 307 -20.42 1.26 -5.52
CA ASN A 307 -19.53 0.43 -4.74
C ASN A 307 -18.47 1.33 -4.12
N PRO A 308 -18.33 1.33 -2.80
CA PRO A 308 -17.16 1.89 -2.15
C PRO A 308 -15.90 1.22 -2.68
N ASP A 309 -14.84 1.98 -2.85
CA ASP A 309 -13.59 1.42 -3.36
C ASP A 309 -12.76 0.80 -2.23
N LYS A 310 -11.88 -0.10 -2.60
CA LYS A 310 -11.27 -1.15 -1.77
C LYS A 310 -10.10 -0.70 -0.88
N TYR A 311 -10.11 0.51 -0.31
CA TYR A 311 -9.01 0.93 0.59
C TYR A 311 -9.22 0.51 2.04
N PHE A 312 -10.47 0.32 2.44
CA PHE A 312 -10.84 -0.06 3.80
C PHE A 312 -11.54 -1.41 3.84
N SER A 313 -11.51 -1.99 5.03
CA SER A 313 -12.29 -3.16 5.35
C SER A 313 -13.77 -2.81 5.29
N GLU A 314 -14.51 -3.39 4.39
CA GLU A 314 -15.96 -3.33 4.38
C GLU A 314 -16.52 -4.65 4.90
N TYR A 315 -17.50 -4.55 5.79
CA TYR A 315 -18.40 -5.63 6.19
C TYR A 315 -19.76 -5.45 5.54
#